data_916fcbf085630cb44bbe59d7c6f4db26
#
_entry.id   916fcbf085630cb44bbe59d7c6f4db26
#
_cell.length_a   1.000
_cell.length_b   1.000
_cell.length_c   1.000
_cell.angle_alpha   90.00
_cell.angle_beta   90.00
_cell.angle_gamma   90.00
#
_symmetry.space_group_name_H-M   'P 1'
#
loop_
_entity.id
_entity.type
_entity.pdbx_description
1 polymer ?
#
loop_
_entity_poly.entity_id
_entity_poly.type
_entity_poly.pdbx_seq_one_letter_code
_entity_poly.pdbx_strand_id
1 'polypeptide(L)'
;QAIGHEKYGNQNTDGSRSVRTRLEPMRKMGATAKMMLITVAAKKWNIATTACKAANHFVINTITNEQIFFGDLAADAAKLPIPKEKNIQLKKVKDFKFIGKNLKSIDLKDFTHGTATYGIDVRIPNMKFAAITRCPVTFGTVKTFNKDKAGKVAGVEAIFEMPRLLPPTGKFFGMLGGVAVIANNTWAAFQGKIALNIEWNKGVNENFDSEEFKKTLTKRVQKIGKLVPGIRGNVNTAFDASAKTIEATYHVPFLAHAPMEVPNATAWFKGDKIEVWAPVQDPQTARSELAHFFEIPIENITVNVTFLGGGFGRKS
;
A
#
# COMPACT_ATOMS: atom_id res chain seq x y z
N GLN A 1 -6.18 2.41 -11.88
CA GLN A 1 -5.38 1.23 -12.25
C GLN A 1 -3.92 1.49 -11.90
N ALA A 2 -3.32 0.61 -11.14
CA ALA A 2 -1.89 0.66 -10.90
C ALA A 2 -1.18 -0.18 -11.98
N ILE A 3 -0.60 0.49 -12.94
CA ILE A 3 0.25 -0.14 -13.93
C ILE A 3 1.69 0.00 -13.43
N GLY A 4 2.24 -1.08 -12.87
CA GLY A 4 3.66 -1.14 -12.53
C GLY A 4 4.50 -1.00 -13.80
N HIS A 5 5.58 -0.24 -13.72
CA HIS A 5 6.55 -0.11 -14.79
C HIS A 5 7.93 0.03 -14.16
N GLU A 6 8.90 -0.71 -14.65
CA GLU A 6 10.28 -0.76 -14.12
C GLU A 6 10.91 0.62 -13.96
N LYS A 7 10.65 1.52 -14.90
CA LYS A 7 11.12 2.91 -14.88
C LYS A 7 10.76 3.66 -13.59
N TYR A 8 9.64 3.33 -12.96
CA TYR A 8 9.17 4.02 -11.75
C TYR A 8 9.51 3.27 -10.47
N GLY A 9 10.09 2.08 -10.58
CA GLY A 9 10.46 1.23 -9.46
C GLY A 9 9.25 0.76 -8.66
N ASN A 10 9.48 0.36 -7.42
CA ASN A 10 8.44 -0.12 -6.53
C ASN A 10 7.47 1.01 -6.14
N GLN A 11 6.17 0.79 -6.36
CA GLN A 11 5.09 1.75 -6.10
C GLN A 11 4.33 1.47 -4.79
N ASN A 12 4.86 0.60 -3.94
CA ASN A 12 4.26 0.31 -2.65
C ASN A 12 4.19 1.56 -1.75
N THR A 13 3.06 1.71 -1.06
CA THR A 13 2.77 2.81 -0.13
C THR A 13 2.88 2.34 1.32
N ASP A 14 4.07 1.99 1.75
CA ASP A 14 4.36 1.53 3.11
C ASP A 14 5.51 2.31 3.76
N GLY A 15 5.80 2.06 5.02
CA GLY A 15 6.97 2.54 5.74
C GLY A 15 7.22 4.05 5.60
N SER A 16 6.18 4.86 5.45
CA SER A 16 6.24 6.31 5.18
C SER A 16 7.01 6.66 3.89
N ARG A 17 7.06 5.77 2.91
CA ARG A 17 7.79 5.98 1.65
C ARG A 17 7.29 7.18 0.86
N SER A 18 5.97 7.43 0.87
CA SER A 18 5.36 8.51 0.09
C SER A 18 6.01 9.86 0.37
N VAL A 19 6.32 10.16 1.62
CA VAL A 19 7.05 11.39 2.00
C VAL A 19 8.55 11.20 1.86
N ARG A 20 9.08 10.14 2.45
CA ARG A 20 10.53 9.90 2.59
C ARG A 20 11.27 9.77 1.26
N THR A 21 10.67 9.11 0.27
CA THR A 21 11.34 8.82 -1.00
C THR A 21 10.75 9.53 -2.21
N ARG A 22 9.52 10.07 -2.13
CA ARG A 22 8.84 10.68 -3.29
C ARG A 22 8.89 12.19 -3.30
N LEU A 23 9.21 12.85 -2.20
CA LEU A 23 9.21 14.31 -2.12
C LEU A 23 10.10 14.94 -3.20
N GLU A 24 11.35 14.52 -3.29
CA GLU A 24 12.31 15.10 -4.25
C GLU A 24 12.00 14.69 -5.71
N PRO A 25 11.76 13.42 -6.05
CA PRO A 25 11.34 13.04 -7.39
C PRO A 25 10.10 13.78 -7.90
N MET A 26 9.06 13.92 -7.07
CA MET A 26 7.82 14.63 -7.46
C MET A 26 8.08 16.12 -7.69
N ARG A 27 8.92 16.75 -6.88
CA ARG A 27 9.34 18.14 -7.09
C ARG A 27 10.12 18.31 -8.39
N LYS A 28 11.03 17.39 -8.71
CA LYS A 28 11.79 17.40 -9.98
C LYS A 28 10.86 17.22 -11.16
N MET A 29 9.92 16.28 -11.12
CA MET A 29 8.94 16.08 -12.19
C MET A 29 8.10 17.35 -12.44
N GLY A 30 7.57 17.95 -11.39
CA GLY A 30 6.79 19.20 -11.50
C GLY A 30 7.60 20.36 -12.02
N ALA A 31 8.86 20.50 -11.61
CA ALA A 31 9.76 21.54 -12.10
C ALA A 31 10.11 21.33 -13.59
N THR A 32 10.35 20.07 -13.99
CA THR A 32 10.61 19.69 -15.38
C THR A 32 9.43 20.06 -16.29
N ALA A 33 8.24 19.62 -15.93
CA ALA A 33 7.02 19.93 -16.68
C ALA A 33 6.81 21.44 -16.80
N LYS A 34 6.99 22.20 -15.71
CA LYS A 34 6.93 23.66 -15.72
C LYS A 34 7.92 24.27 -16.70
N MET A 35 9.18 23.82 -16.71
CA MET A 35 10.20 24.32 -17.62
C MET A 35 9.82 24.08 -19.07
N MET A 36 9.34 22.88 -19.41
CA MET A 36 8.92 22.53 -20.76
C MET A 36 7.75 23.39 -21.24
N LEU A 37 6.72 23.58 -20.40
CA LEU A 37 5.57 24.45 -20.71
C LEU A 37 6.00 25.91 -20.93
N ILE A 38 6.87 26.44 -20.06
CA ILE A 38 7.44 27.79 -20.21
C ILE A 38 8.22 27.91 -21.53
N THR A 39 9.01 26.89 -21.88
CA THR A 39 9.80 26.93 -23.15
C THR A 39 8.90 27.00 -24.37
N VAL A 40 7.79 26.27 -24.40
CA VAL A 40 6.83 26.33 -25.51
C VAL A 40 6.15 27.68 -25.58
N ALA A 41 5.66 28.20 -24.46
CA ALA A 41 5.00 29.51 -24.41
C ALA A 41 5.94 30.63 -24.83
N ALA A 42 7.19 30.66 -24.34
CA ALA A 42 8.22 31.61 -24.71
C ALA A 42 8.51 31.57 -26.22
N LYS A 43 8.58 30.37 -26.82
CA LYS A 43 8.73 30.19 -28.26
C LYS A 43 7.52 30.71 -29.03
N LYS A 44 6.29 30.49 -28.58
CA LYS A 44 5.07 31.00 -29.21
C LYS A 44 5.02 32.54 -29.21
N TRP A 45 5.46 33.17 -28.14
CA TRP A 45 5.52 34.62 -28.00
C TRP A 45 6.81 35.27 -28.53
N ASN A 46 7.79 34.45 -28.96
CA ASN A 46 9.11 34.91 -29.38
C ASN A 46 9.82 35.79 -28.32
N ILE A 47 9.80 35.35 -27.06
CA ILE A 47 10.42 36.01 -25.90
C ILE A 47 11.35 35.09 -25.15
N ALA A 48 12.16 35.62 -24.25
CA ALA A 48 13.00 34.84 -23.38
C ALA A 48 12.15 34.05 -22.32
N THR A 49 12.55 32.86 -21.96
CA THR A 49 11.88 32.07 -20.91
C THR A 49 11.84 32.77 -19.55
N THR A 50 12.81 33.67 -19.30
CA THR A 50 12.86 34.51 -18.09
C THR A 50 11.75 35.56 -18.02
N ALA A 51 11.15 35.91 -19.15
CA ALA A 51 9.99 36.80 -19.27
C ALA A 51 8.65 36.00 -19.13
N CYS A 52 8.71 34.74 -18.75
CA CYS A 52 7.54 33.89 -18.54
C CYS A 52 7.43 33.45 -17.07
N LYS A 53 6.21 33.42 -16.55
CA LYS A 53 5.88 32.93 -15.21
C LYS A 53 4.76 31.87 -15.27
N ALA A 54 4.95 30.73 -14.65
CA ALA A 54 3.88 29.74 -14.53
C ALA A 54 3.13 29.91 -13.19
N ALA A 55 1.83 30.12 -13.26
CA ALA A 55 0.95 30.26 -12.11
C ALA A 55 -0.50 29.88 -12.48
N ASN A 56 -1.22 29.29 -11.53
CA ASN A 56 -2.67 29.03 -11.63
C ASN A 56 -3.10 28.37 -12.95
N HIS A 57 -2.39 27.34 -13.36
CA HIS A 57 -2.61 26.56 -14.60
C HIS A 57 -2.26 27.30 -15.91
N PHE A 58 -1.66 28.47 -15.85
CA PHE A 58 -1.25 29.26 -17.02
C PHE A 58 0.24 29.53 -17.03
N VAL A 59 0.80 29.66 -18.23
CA VAL A 59 2.05 30.41 -18.45
C VAL A 59 1.65 31.83 -18.78
N ILE A 60 2.26 32.78 -18.11
CA ILE A 60 1.99 34.22 -18.20
C ILE A 60 3.20 34.91 -18.78
N ASN A 61 3.02 35.69 -19.86
CA ASN A 61 4.00 36.63 -20.37
C ASN A 61 4.07 37.82 -19.40
N THR A 62 5.21 38.03 -18.75
CA THR A 62 5.35 39.08 -17.73
C THR A 62 5.47 40.49 -18.32
N ILE A 63 5.63 40.62 -19.67
CA ILE A 63 5.71 41.88 -20.38
C ILE A 63 4.30 42.37 -20.78
N THR A 64 3.52 41.48 -21.39
CA THR A 64 2.19 41.79 -21.93
C THR A 64 1.01 41.40 -21.04
N ASN A 65 1.25 40.59 -20.03
CA ASN A 65 0.23 39.89 -19.21
C ASN A 65 -0.64 38.88 -19.95
N GLU A 66 -0.28 38.53 -21.18
CA GLU A 66 -0.93 37.48 -21.95
C GLU A 66 -0.75 36.12 -21.28
N GLN A 67 -1.73 35.25 -21.41
CA GLN A 67 -1.73 33.96 -20.73
C GLN A 67 -2.08 32.84 -21.70
N ILE A 68 -1.40 31.70 -21.57
CA ILE A 68 -1.74 30.45 -22.27
C ILE A 68 -1.98 29.33 -21.22
N PHE A 69 -3.10 28.64 -21.33
CA PHE A 69 -3.44 27.53 -20.45
C PHE A 69 -2.45 26.36 -20.63
N PHE A 70 -2.08 25.67 -19.53
CA PHE A 70 -1.12 24.56 -19.61
C PHE A 70 -1.57 23.46 -20.57
N GLY A 71 -2.89 23.17 -20.63
CA GLY A 71 -3.44 22.18 -21.55
C GLY A 71 -3.12 22.46 -23.01
N ASP A 72 -3.19 23.74 -23.43
CA ASP A 72 -2.94 24.18 -24.80
C ASP A 72 -1.44 24.12 -25.19
N LEU A 73 -0.57 23.97 -24.19
CA LEU A 73 0.87 23.84 -24.37
C LEU A 73 1.36 22.40 -24.24
N ALA A 74 0.54 21.51 -23.64
CA ALA A 74 0.98 20.18 -23.24
C ALA A 74 1.46 19.31 -24.40
N ALA A 75 0.73 19.30 -25.52
CA ALA A 75 1.08 18.51 -26.71
C ALA A 75 2.42 18.94 -27.33
N ASP A 76 2.69 20.24 -27.40
CA ASP A 76 3.96 20.76 -27.91
C ASP A 76 5.09 20.57 -26.88
N ALA A 77 4.81 20.73 -25.59
CA ALA A 77 5.78 20.47 -24.54
C ALA A 77 6.23 19.01 -24.52
N ALA A 78 5.33 18.05 -24.77
CA ALA A 78 5.67 16.63 -24.83
C ALA A 78 6.65 16.27 -25.96
N LYS A 79 6.77 17.09 -27.00
CA LYS A 79 7.73 16.91 -28.10
C LYS A 79 9.13 17.43 -27.77
N LEU A 80 9.29 18.20 -26.69
CA LEU A 80 10.59 18.72 -26.30
C LEU A 80 11.46 17.65 -25.64
N PRO A 81 12.80 17.73 -25.80
CA PRO A 81 13.69 16.89 -25.02
C PRO A 81 13.56 17.19 -23.53
N ILE A 82 13.58 16.15 -22.71
CA ILE A 82 13.53 16.30 -21.25
C ILE A 82 14.77 17.07 -20.78
N PRO A 83 14.63 18.16 -20.02
CA PRO A 83 15.75 18.93 -19.49
C PRO A 83 16.70 18.06 -18.66
N LYS A 84 18.02 18.28 -18.80
CA LYS A 84 19.02 17.61 -17.98
C LYS A 84 18.82 17.98 -16.51
N GLU A 85 18.99 17.02 -15.60
CA GLU A 85 18.72 17.20 -14.17
C GLU A 85 19.42 18.42 -13.56
N LYS A 86 20.67 18.67 -13.94
CA LYS A 86 21.46 19.84 -13.49
C LYS A 86 20.83 21.20 -13.83
N ASN A 87 19.92 21.25 -14.80
CA ASN A 87 19.24 22.48 -15.23
C ASN A 87 17.89 22.68 -14.55
N ILE A 88 17.41 21.67 -13.77
CA ILE A 88 16.11 21.74 -13.12
C ILE A 88 16.23 22.56 -11.83
N GLN A 89 15.52 23.69 -11.80
CA GLN A 89 15.47 24.54 -10.61
C GLN A 89 14.25 24.24 -9.77
N LEU A 90 14.49 23.74 -8.55
CA LEU A 90 13.43 23.48 -7.58
C LEU A 90 13.05 24.77 -6.82
N LYS A 91 11.77 24.90 -6.45
CA LYS A 91 11.32 25.97 -5.54
C LYS A 91 12.07 25.90 -4.21
N LYS A 92 12.45 27.04 -3.68
CA LYS A 92 12.97 27.15 -2.31
C LYS A 92 11.84 26.93 -1.29
N VAL A 93 12.19 26.53 -0.07
CA VAL A 93 11.19 26.27 1.00
C VAL A 93 10.28 27.48 1.23
N LYS A 94 10.83 28.69 1.22
CA LYS A 94 10.06 29.94 1.36
C LYS A 94 8.99 30.15 0.28
N ASP A 95 9.16 29.52 -0.89
CA ASP A 95 8.26 29.65 -2.04
C ASP A 95 7.21 28.54 -2.10
N PHE A 96 7.16 27.67 -1.09
CA PHE A 96 6.17 26.60 -1.00
C PHE A 96 4.77 27.17 -0.76
N LYS A 97 3.81 26.79 -1.62
CA LYS A 97 2.41 27.20 -1.50
C LYS A 97 1.56 26.12 -0.79
N PHE A 98 1.89 24.85 -1.00
CA PHE A 98 1.09 23.71 -0.53
C PHE A 98 1.85 22.84 0.46
N ILE A 99 3.15 22.57 0.19
CA ILE A 99 3.98 21.75 1.09
C ILE A 99 4.10 22.43 2.44
N GLY A 100 3.81 21.70 3.51
CA GLY A 100 3.82 22.22 4.88
C GLY A 100 2.60 23.08 5.24
N LYS A 101 1.54 23.03 4.44
CA LYS A 101 0.26 23.69 4.73
C LYS A 101 -0.82 22.67 5.05
N ASN A 102 -1.78 23.07 5.90
CA ASN A 102 -2.94 22.24 6.19
C ASN A 102 -3.92 22.31 5.01
N LEU A 103 -3.84 21.33 4.12
CA LEU A 103 -4.75 21.20 2.98
C LEU A 103 -5.79 20.14 3.26
N LYS A 104 -7.02 20.39 2.90
CA LYS A 104 -8.08 19.37 2.93
C LYS A 104 -7.82 18.34 1.84
N SER A 105 -8.08 17.05 2.14
CA SER A 105 -8.08 16.00 1.11
C SER A 105 -9.09 16.34 0.03
N ILE A 106 -8.76 16.04 -1.21
CA ILE A 106 -9.68 16.19 -2.35
C ILE A 106 -10.89 15.26 -2.22
N ASP A 107 -10.70 14.11 -1.57
CA ASP A 107 -11.73 13.07 -1.37
C ASP A 107 -12.50 13.28 -0.06
N LEU A 108 -12.23 14.37 0.70
CA LEU A 108 -12.84 14.61 2.01
C LEU A 108 -14.37 14.59 1.98
N LYS A 109 -14.95 15.13 0.91
CA LYS A 109 -16.40 15.18 0.73
C LYS A 109 -16.99 13.77 0.64
N ASP A 110 -16.37 12.89 -0.14
CA ASP A 110 -16.83 11.53 -0.32
C ASP A 110 -16.74 10.74 0.99
N PHE A 111 -15.64 10.90 1.74
CA PHE A 111 -15.50 10.27 3.05
C PHE A 111 -16.55 10.73 4.06
N THR A 112 -16.83 12.03 4.11
CA THR A 112 -17.76 12.59 5.11
C THR A 112 -19.23 12.41 4.75
N HIS A 113 -19.55 12.22 3.46
CA HIS A 113 -20.93 12.01 3.00
C HIS A 113 -21.27 10.53 2.76
N GLY A 114 -20.32 9.61 2.96
CA GLY A 114 -20.53 8.17 2.76
C GLY A 114 -20.68 7.77 1.29
N THR A 115 -20.14 8.55 0.36
CA THR A 115 -20.13 8.26 -1.08
C THR A 115 -18.81 7.61 -1.55
N ALA A 116 -17.81 7.58 -0.68
CA ALA A 116 -16.56 6.90 -0.95
C ALA A 116 -16.77 5.38 -1.09
N THR A 117 -16.20 4.77 -2.14
CA THR A 117 -16.29 3.33 -2.38
C THR A 117 -15.04 2.63 -1.83
N TYR A 118 -15.24 1.78 -0.84
CA TYR A 118 -14.21 0.93 -0.27
C TYR A 118 -14.21 -0.46 -0.93
N GLY A 119 -13.23 -1.29 -0.63
CA GLY A 119 -13.15 -2.63 -1.18
C GLY A 119 -14.36 -3.51 -0.80
N ILE A 120 -14.84 -3.37 0.43
CA ILE A 120 -16.02 -4.09 0.92
C ILE A 120 -17.33 -3.68 0.24
N ASP A 121 -17.37 -2.50 -0.39
CA ASP A 121 -18.55 -1.97 -1.05
C ASP A 121 -18.67 -2.41 -2.51
N VAL A 122 -17.62 -3.00 -3.07
CA VAL A 122 -17.61 -3.46 -4.46
C VAL A 122 -18.73 -4.48 -4.69
N ARG A 123 -19.52 -4.28 -5.76
CA ARG A 123 -20.57 -5.20 -6.20
C ARG A 123 -20.47 -5.42 -7.70
N ILE A 124 -20.50 -6.68 -8.08
CA ILE A 124 -20.55 -7.11 -9.48
C ILE A 124 -21.72 -8.09 -9.68
N PRO A 125 -22.27 -8.20 -10.90
CA PRO A 125 -23.37 -9.14 -11.17
C PRO A 125 -23.02 -10.57 -10.77
N ASN A 126 -23.98 -11.28 -10.15
CA ASN A 126 -23.85 -12.67 -9.71
C ASN A 126 -22.70 -12.94 -8.72
N MET A 127 -22.25 -11.92 -7.99
CA MET A 127 -21.18 -12.03 -7.00
C MET A 127 -21.55 -13.03 -5.89
N LYS A 128 -20.59 -13.86 -5.51
CA LYS A 128 -20.64 -14.72 -4.32
C LYS A 128 -19.77 -14.14 -3.22
N PHE A 129 -20.04 -14.56 -2.00
CA PHE A 129 -19.36 -14.07 -0.80
C PHE A 129 -18.55 -15.19 -0.17
N ALA A 130 -17.29 -14.92 0.11
CA ALA A 130 -16.40 -15.89 0.75
C ALA A 130 -16.04 -15.43 2.17
N ALA A 131 -16.11 -16.33 3.13
CA ALA A 131 -15.55 -16.17 4.47
C ALA A 131 -14.42 -17.18 4.68
N ILE A 132 -13.26 -16.70 5.09
CA ILE A 132 -12.07 -17.52 5.28
C ILE A 132 -11.80 -17.69 6.78
N THR A 133 -11.49 -18.92 7.20
CA THR A 133 -10.97 -19.22 8.52
C THR A 133 -9.54 -19.72 8.41
N ARG A 134 -8.65 -19.13 9.19
CA ARG A 134 -7.24 -19.51 9.27
C ARG A 134 -6.92 -20.00 10.68
N CYS A 135 -5.87 -20.82 10.81
CA CYS A 135 -5.40 -21.22 12.12
C CYS A 135 -5.08 -19.98 12.97
N PRO A 136 -5.56 -19.92 14.23
CA PRO A 136 -5.22 -18.80 15.13
C PRO A 136 -3.74 -18.79 15.54
N VAL A 137 -3.05 -19.93 15.40
CA VAL A 137 -1.61 -20.03 15.62
C VAL A 137 -0.89 -19.87 14.29
N THR A 138 0.06 -18.93 14.23
CA THR A 138 0.83 -18.65 13.03
C THR A 138 1.55 -19.91 12.52
N PHE A 139 1.39 -20.18 11.22
CA PHE A 139 1.88 -21.36 10.51
C PHE A 139 1.20 -22.68 10.85
N GLY A 140 0.15 -22.68 11.65
CA GLY A 140 -0.68 -23.87 11.81
C GLY A 140 -1.45 -24.21 10.54
N THR A 141 -1.87 -25.46 10.41
CA THR A 141 -2.59 -26.02 9.26
C THR A 141 -3.91 -26.62 9.66
N VAL A 142 -4.79 -26.84 8.71
CA VAL A 142 -6.03 -27.57 8.91
C VAL A 142 -5.69 -29.02 9.26
N LYS A 143 -6.34 -29.59 10.29
CA LYS A 143 -6.27 -31.02 10.62
C LYS A 143 -7.54 -31.72 10.13
N THR A 144 -8.69 -31.22 10.54
CA THR A 144 -10.01 -31.71 10.12
C THR A 144 -11.04 -30.58 10.18
N PHE A 145 -12.14 -30.70 9.45
CA PHE A 145 -13.28 -29.78 9.55
C PHE A 145 -14.59 -30.49 9.14
N ASN A 146 -15.71 -29.98 9.62
CA ASN A 146 -17.02 -30.57 9.35
C ASN A 146 -17.66 -29.93 8.13
N LYS A 147 -17.33 -30.45 6.93
CA LYS A 147 -17.87 -29.99 5.65
C LYS A 147 -19.38 -30.15 5.54
N ASP A 148 -19.91 -31.29 6.02
CA ASP A 148 -21.34 -31.62 5.89
C ASP A 148 -22.21 -30.69 6.74
N LYS A 149 -21.78 -30.40 7.99
CA LYS A 149 -22.49 -29.46 8.84
C LYS A 149 -22.50 -28.06 8.28
N ALA A 150 -21.38 -27.58 7.78
CA ALA A 150 -21.28 -26.28 7.17
C ALA A 150 -22.06 -26.18 5.84
N GLY A 151 -22.07 -27.24 5.04
CA GLY A 151 -22.84 -27.31 3.78
C GLY A 151 -24.36 -27.30 3.96
N LYS A 152 -24.87 -27.68 5.16
CA LYS A 152 -26.31 -27.61 5.48
C LYS A 152 -26.78 -26.20 5.84
N VAL A 153 -25.87 -25.23 6.02
CA VAL A 153 -26.26 -23.85 6.31
C VAL A 153 -26.90 -23.23 5.05
N ALA A 154 -28.10 -22.70 5.22
CA ALA A 154 -28.85 -22.12 4.12
C ALA A 154 -28.04 -21.01 3.42
N GLY A 155 -27.91 -21.09 2.11
CA GLY A 155 -27.17 -20.15 1.29
C GLY A 155 -25.68 -20.46 1.13
N VAL A 156 -25.12 -21.46 1.80
CA VAL A 156 -23.78 -21.97 1.52
C VAL A 156 -23.80 -22.78 0.22
N GLU A 157 -22.86 -22.53 -0.67
CA GLU A 157 -22.78 -23.15 -1.99
C GLU A 157 -21.53 -24.02 -2.16
N ALA A 158 -20.40 -23.61 -1.55
CA ALA A 158 -19.16 -24.38 -1.67
C ALA A 158 -18.25 -24.18 -0.44
N ILE A 159 -17.41 -25.18 -0.21
CA ILE A 159 -16.44 -25.19 0.89
C ILE A 159 -15.14 -25.77 0.36
N PHE A 160 -14.04 -25.00 0.50
CA PHE A 160 -12.72 -25.37 0.02
C PHE A 160 -11.70 -25.29 1.15
N GLU A 161 -10.85 -26.30 1.25
CA GLU A 161 -9.59 -26.17 1.97
C GLU A 161 -8.61 -25.39 1.09
N MET A 162 -8.04 -24.34 1.64
CA MET A 162 -7.02 -23.54 0.98
C MET A 162 -5.65 -24.06 1.43
N PRO A 163 -4.79 -24.48 0.49
CA PRO A 163 -3.47 -24.96 0.85
C PRO A 163 -2.62 -23.82 1.44
N ARG A 164 -1.71 -24.20 2.33
CA ARG A 164 -0.63 -23.31 2.73
C ARG A 164 0.42 -23.31 1.62
N LEU A 165 0.69 -22.14 1.08
CA LEU A 165 1.79 -21.95 0.13
C LEU A 165 2.97 -21.33 0.87
N LEU A 166 4.11 -22.00 0.82
CA LEU A 166 5.35 -21.44 1.31
C LEU A 166 5.77 -20.31 0.37
N PRO A 167 6.31 -19.20 0.89
CA PRO A 167 6.83 -18.16 0.02
C PRO A 167 7.96 -18.72 -0.85
N PRO A 168 8.11 -18.28 -2.10
CA PRO A 168 9.28 -18.56 -2.91
C PRO A 168 10.57 -18.21 -2.16
N THR A 169 11.64 -18.89 -2.46
CA THR A 169 12.94 -18.64 -1.83
C THR A 169 13.29 -17.16 -1.84
N GLY A 170 13.55 -16.59 -0.68
CA GLY A 170 13.86 -15.15 -0.51
C GLY A 170 12.68 -14.23 -0.27
N LYS A 171 11.44 -14.71 -0.29
CA LYS A 171 10.25 -13.93 0.10
C LYS A 171 9.79 -14.29 1.51
N PHE A 172 9.29 -13.28 2.26
CA PHE A 172 8.81 -13.46 3.64
C PHE A 172 7.33 -13.85 3.73
N PHE A 173 6.57 -13.73 2.65
CA PHE A 173 5.12 -13.87 2.65
C PHE A 173 4.65 -14.96 1.70
N GLY A 174 3.67 -15.73 2.14
CA GLY A 174 2.97 -16.72 1.36
C GLY A 174 1.55 -16.90 1.91
N MET A 175 0.70 -17.60 1.19
CA MET A 175 -0.66 -17.88 1.61
C MET A 175 -0.65 -18.83 2.82
N LEU A 176 -1.25 -18.39 3.93
CA LEU A 176 -1.25 -19.17 5.19
C LEU A 176 -2.17 -20.41 5.15
N GLY A 177 -3.03 -20.54 4.15
CA GLY A 177 -4.01 -21.62 4.08
C GLY A 177 -5.22 -21.40 5.00
N GLY A 178 -6.03 -22.43 5.13
CA GLY A 178 -7.26 -22.41 5.93
C GLY A 178 -8.46 -23.02 5.21
N VAL A 179 -9.67 -22.65 5.61
CA VAL A 179 -10.90 -23.11 4.95
C VAL A 179 -11.73 -21.90 4.51
N ALA A 180 -12.14 -21.87 3.24
CA ALA A 180 -13.03 -20.89 2.67
C ALA A 180 -14.44 -21.46 2.52
N VAL A 181 -15.44 -20.68 2.94
CA VAL A 181 -16.86 -20.98 2.72
C VAL A 181 -17.41 -19.94 1.75
N ILE A 182 -17.99 -20.38 0.67
CA ILE A 182 -18.63 -19.55 -0.36
C ILE A 182 -20.16 -19.66 -0.22
N ALA A 183 -20.83 -18.51 -0.24
CA ALA A 183 -22.26 -18.42 -0.07
C ALA A 183 -22.87 -17.30 -0.92
N ASN A 184 -24.19 -17.27 -1.01
CA ASN A 184 -24.95 -16.26 -1.76
C ASN A 184 -25.01 -14.89 -1.05
N ASN A 185 -24.63 -14.82 0.23
CA ASN A 185 -24.50 -13.58 0.99
C ASN A 185 -23.49 -13.73 2.12
N THR A 186 -23.04 -12.60 2.67
CA THR A 186 -22.01 -12.54 3.72
C THR A 186 -22.45 -13.27 4.99
N TRP A 187 -23.72 -13.16 5.41
CA TRP A 187 -24.23 -13.81 6.61
C TRP A 187 -24.13 -15.34 6.51
N ALA A 188 -24.61 -15.90 5.40
CA ALA A 188 -24.54 -17.33 5.13
C ALA A 188 -23.08 -17.85 5.13
N ALA A 189 -22.15 -17.08 4.51
CA ALA A 189 -20.73 -17.40 4.53
C ALA A 189 -20.16 -17.45 5.96
N PHE A 190 -20.53 -16.49 6.82
CA PHE A 190 -20.11 -16.47 8.22
C PHE A 190 -20.73 -17.59 9.03
N GLN A 191 -22.02 -17.91 8.85
CA GLN A 191 -22.66 -19.03 9.55
C GLN A 191 -22.05 -20.38 9.12
N GLY A 192 -21.81 -20.56 7.82
CA GLY A 192 -21.10 -21.74 7.31
C GLY A 192 -19.68 -21.86 7.91
N LYS A 193 -18.95 -20.75 7.97
CA LYS A 193 -17.63 -20.71 8.61
C LYS A 193 -17.66 -21.13 10.08
N ILE A 194 -18.65 -20.70 10.86
CA ILE A 194 -18.81 -21.10 12.26
C ILE A 194 -19.13 -22.60 12.36
N ALA A 195 -19.96 -23.12 11.44
CA ALA A 195 -20.37 -24.52 11.44
C ALA A 195 -19.26 -25.50 11.04
N LEU A 196 -18.13 -25.02 10.49
CA LEU A 196 -16.99 -25.87 10.11
C LEU A 196 -16.37 -26.63 11.29
N ASN A 197 -16.39 -26.10 12.51
CA ASN A 197 -15.78 -26.72 13.70
C ASN A 197 -14.38 -27.27 13.40
N ILE A 198 -13.47 -26.39 12.94
CA ILE A 198 -12.14 -26.79 12.45
C ILE A 198 -11.24 -27.19 13.62
N GLU A 199 -10.63 -28.38 13.52
CA GLU A 199 -9.48 -28.76 14.31
C GLU A 199 -8.18 -28.36 13.60
N TRP A 200 -7.24 -27.82 14.34
CA TRP A 200 -5.98 -27.31 13.82
C TRP A 200 -4.78 -28.12 14.28
N ASN A 201 -3.86 -28.35 13.36
CA ASN A 201 -2.49 -28.69 13.72
C ASN A 201 -1.73 -27.36 13.93
N LYS A 202 -1.47 -27.02 15.18
CA LYS A 202 -0.88 -25.74 15.55
C LYS A 202 0.63 -25.65 15.30
N GLY A 203 1.29 -26.79 15.10
CA GLY A 203 2.71 -26.85 14.76
C GLY A 203 3.65 -26.31 15.85
N VAL A 204 4.83 -25.87 15.41
CA VAL A 204 5.92 -25.46 16.33
C VAL A 204 5.62 -24.24 17.20
N ASN A 205 4.62 -23.45 16.84
CA ASN A 205 4.24 -22.26 17.58
C ASN A 205 3.07 -22.48 18.55
N GLU A 206 2.64 -23.74 18.77
CA GLU A 206 1.49 -24.07 19.63
C GLU A 206 1.61 -23.48 21.03
N ASN A 207 2.80 -23.54 21.60
CA ASN A 207 3.09 -23.12 22.97
C ASN A 207 3.68 -21.71 23.08
N PHE A 208 3.56 -20.89 22.02
CA PHE A 208 4.02 -19.51 22.09
C PHE A 208 3.13 -18.70 23.04
N ASP A 209 3.76 -18.13 24.06
CA ASP A 209 3.12 -17.28 25.05
C ASP A 209 3.78 -15.89 25.05
N SER A 210 2.98 -14.84 24.92
CA SER A 210 3.47 -13.46 24.80
C SER A 210 4.06 -12.92 26.12
N GLU A 211 3.56 -13.38 27.28
CA GLU A 211 4.09 -12.96 28.59
C GLU A 211 5.43 -13.64 28.88
N GLU A 212 5.59 -14.92 28.54
CA GLU A 212 6.89 -15.59 28.65
C GLU A 212 7.91 -14.98 27.66
N PHE A 213 7.45 -14.63 26.46
CA PHE A 213 8.32 -13.92 25.51
C PHE A 213 8.72 -12.54 26.01
N LYS A 214 7.83 -11.77 26.65
CA LYS A 214 8.13 -10.51 27.32
C LYS A 214 9.22 -10.67 28.39
N LYS A 215 9.11 -11.70 29.25
CA LYS A 215 10.16 -12.02 30.24
C LYS A 215 11.51 -12.28 29.56
N THR A 216 11.48 -13.00 28.45
CA THR A 216 12.69 -13.26 27.64
C THR A 216 13.27 -11.99 27.06
N LEU A 217 12.46 -11.09 26.51
CA LEU A 217 12.92 -9.78 25.98
C LEU A 217 13.49 -8.91 27.09
N THR A 218 12.82 -8.84 28.25
CA THR A 218 13.29 -8.09 29.41
C THR A 218 14.69 -8.52 29.86
N LYS A 219 14.94 -9.85 29.88
CA LYS A 219 16.28 -10.38 30.18
C LYS A 219 17.30 -10.08 29.08
N ARG A 220 16.88 -9.98 27.81
CA ARG A 220 17.77 -9.71 26.68
C ARG A 220 18.23 -8.26 26.64
N VAL A 221 17.36 -7.30 26.93
CA VAL A 221 17.73 -5.86 26.90
C VAL A 221 18.74 -5.48 28.01
N GLN A 222 18.90 -6.32 29.04
CA GLN A 222 19.95 -6.14 30.06
C GLN A 222 21.35 -6.58 29.57
N LYS A 223 21.47 -7.16 28.38
CA LYS A 223 22.74 -7.63 27.85
C LYS A 223 23.24 -6.71 26.74
N ILE A 224 24.55 -6.57 26.62
CA ILE A 224 25.18 -5.86 25.51
C ILE A 224 24.78 -6.57 24.19
N GLY A 225 24.18 -5.82 23.28
CA GLY A 225 23.82 -6.28 21.95
C GLY A 225 25.04 -6.43 21.02
N LYS A 226 24.81 -7.02 19.85
CA LYS A 226 25.83 -7.07 18.80
C LYS A 226 26.03 -5.67 18.22
N LEU A 227 27.29 -5.30 17.97
CA LEU A 227 27.62 -4.10 17.22
C LEU A 227 27.05 -4.19 15.80
N VAL A 228 26.43 -3.11 15.35
CA VAL A 228 25.90 -3.02 13.97
C VAL A 228 26.72 -2.02 13.15
N PRO A 229 26.84 -2.18 11.84
CA PRO A 229 27.50 -1.22 10.97
C PRO A 229 26.85 0.18 11.08
N GLY A 230 27.66 1.23 10.99
CA GLY A 230 27.17 2.62 11.00
C GLY A 230 27.21 3.31 12.35
N ILE A 231 28.01 2.79 13.32
CA ILE A 231 28.22 3.42 14.61
C ILE A 231 28.93 4.78 14.41
N ARG A 232 28.41 5.81 15.07
CA ARG A 232 29.06 7.11 15.19
C ARG A 232 29.38 7.41 16.65
N GLY A 233 30.64 7.77 16.94
CA GLY A 233 31.10 8.07 18.30
C GLY A 233 31.33 6.81 19.14
N ASN A 234 31.54 7.02 20.43
CA ASN A 234 31.75 5.99 21.45
C ASN A 234 30.72 6.16 22.57
N VAL A 235 29.82 5.20 22.69
CA VAL A 235 28.71 5.23 23.65
C VAL A 235 29.22 5.22 25.08
N ASN A 236 30.25 4.40 25.38
CA ASN A 236 30.81 4.31 26.74
C ASN A 236 31.43 5.65 27.17
N THR A 237 32.25 6.23 26.31
CA THR A 237 32.86 7.56 26.60
C THR A 237 31.78 8.62 26.81
N ALA A 238 30.65 8.55 26.05
CA ALA A 238 29.58 9.50 26.23
C ALA A 238 28.81 9.29 27.54
N PHE A 239 28.64 8.07 28.03
CA PHE A 239 28.07 7.78 29.34
C PHE A 239 29.00 8.26 30.46
N ASP A 240 30.30 7.96 30.37
CA ASP A 240 31.28 8.35 31.37
C ASP A 240 31.40 9.88 31.52
N ALA A 241 31.23 10.62 30.43
CA ALA A 241 31.26 12.07 30.39
C ALA A 241 29.90 12.75 30.69
N SER A 242 28.84 11.99 30.88
CA SER A 242 27.50 12.54 31.04
C SER A 242 27.27 13.15 32.42
N ALA A 243 26.71 14.37 32.49
CA ALA A 243 26.32 15.01 33.74
C ALA A 243 25.11 14.32 34.40
N LYS A 244 24.27 13.63 33.62
CA LYS A 244 23.08 12.92 34.10
C LYS A 244 22.72 11.78 33.13
N THR A 245 22.46 10.61 33.70
CA THR A 245 21.93 9.45 32.97
C THR A 245 20.46 9.24 33.31
N ILE A 246 19.64 8.95 32.30
CA ILE A 246 18.23 8.57 32.46
C ILE A 246 18.08 7.17 31.90
N GLU A 247 17.51 6.28 32.71
CA GLU A 247 17.21 4.89 32.29
C GLU A 247 15.69 4.68 32.24
N ALA A 248 15.21 4.07 31.17
CA ALA A 248 13.81 3.71 31.01
C ALA A 248 13.67 2.48 30.13
N THR A 249 12.74 1.60 30.51
CA THR A 249 12.37 0.41 29.71
C THR A 249 10.97 0.58 29.15
N TYR A 250 10.84 0.43 27.84
CA TYR A 250 9.57 0.49 27.15
C TYR A 250 9.20 -0.89 26.61
N HIS A 251 7.94 -1.27 26.75
CA HIS A 251 7.40 -2.51 26.23
C HIS A 251 6.21 -2.22 25.29
N VAL A 252 6.26 -2.80 24.09
CA VAL A 252 5.17 -2.74 23.11
C VAL A 252 4.63 -4.16 22.93
N PRO A 253 3.36 -4.43 23.26
CA PRO A 253 2.75 -5.76 23.09
C PRO A 253 2.50 -6.07 21.62
N PHE A 254 2.26 -7.34 21.30
CA PHE A 254 1.73 -7.74 20.01
C PHE A 254 0.27 -7.29 19.92
N LEU A 255 -0.02 -6.42 18.96
CA LEU A 255 -1.37 -5.90 18.70
C LEU A 255 -1.81 -6.25 17.29
N ALA A 256 -3.08 -6.63 17.15
CA ALA A 256 -3.70 -6.73 15.84
C ALA A 256 -3.89 -5.33 15.25
N HIS A 257 -3.72 -5.20 13.95
CA HIS A 257 -3.94 -3.93 13.24
C HIS A 257 -5.39 -3.43 13.34
N ALA A 258 -6.34 -4.36 13.47
CA ALA A 258 -7.78 -4.11 13.63
C ALA A 258 -8.35 -2.99 12.75
N PRO A 259 -8.09 -2.97 11.41
CA PRO A 259 -8.67 -1.96 10.55
C PRO A 259 -10.20 -2.07 10.55
N MET A 260 -10.90 -0.93 10.50
CA MET A 260 -12.36 -0.90 10.47
C MET A 260 -12.93 -1.65 9.26
N GLU A 261 -12.31 -1.49 8.10
CA GLU A 261 -12.56 -2.36 6.97
C GLU A 261 -11.66 -3.59 7.06
N VAL A 262 -12.24 -4.75 7.26
CA VAL A 262 -11.49 -6.03 7.25
C VAL A 262 -10.78 -6.24 5.91
N PRO A 263 -9.63 -6.95 5.87
CA PRO A 263 -9.00 -7.32 4.61
C PRO A 263 -9.99 -8.08 3.72
N ASN A 264 -10.20 -7.56 2.53
CA ASN A 264 -11.13 -8.11 1.55
C ASN A 264 -10.60 -7.91 0.12
N ALA A 265 -11.17 -8.62 -0.81
CA ALA A 265 -10.97 -8.41 -2.24
C ALA A 265 -12.15 -8.99 -3.00
N THR A 266 -12.51 -8.39 -4.12
CA THR A 266 -13.46 -8.94 -5.09
C THR A 266 -12.68 -9.31 -6.34
N ALA A 267 -12.84 -10.54 -6.85
CA ALA A 267 -12.17 -11.02 -8.04
C ALA A 267 -13.21 -11.51 -9.06
N TRP A 268 -12.98 -11.17 -10.32
CA TRP A 268 -13.82 -11.61 -11.45
C TRP A 268 -12.95 -12.25 -12.52
N PHE A 269 -13.20 -13.52 -12.74
CA PHE A 269 -12.60 -14.27 -13.85
C PHE A 269 -13.40 -14.08 -15.12
N LYS A 270 -12.76 -13.57 -16.18
CA LYS A 270 -13.35 -13.29 -17.49
C LYS A 270 -12.58 -14.07 -18.57
N GLY A 271 -12.75 -15.39 -18.59
CA GLY A 271 -11.98 -16.25 -19.48
C GLY A 271 -10.51 -16.31 -19.07
N ASP A 272 -9.63 -15.78 -19.90
CA ASP A 272 -8.18 -15.69 -19.66
C ASP A 272 -7.75 -14.45 -18.89
N LYS A 273 -8.69 -13.59 -18.47
CA LYS A 273 -8.42 -12.34 -17.75
C LYS A 273 -8.97 -12.38 -16.34
N ILE A 274 -8.26 -11.73 -15.43
CA ILE A 274 -8.68 -11.55 -14.04
C ILE A 274 -8.75 -10.06 -13.73
N GLU A 275 -9.90 -9.63 -13.23
CA GLU A 275 -10.10 -8.30 -12.72
C GLU A 275 -10.33 -8.36 -11.21
N VAL A 276 -9.56 -7.57 -10.45
CA VAL A 276 -9.62 -7.55 -8.97
C VAL A 276 -9.86 -6.13 -8.49
N TRP A 277 -10.71 -5.99 -7.49
CA TRP A 277 -10.89 -4.78 -6.68
C TRP A 277 -10.42 -5.08 -5.27
N ALA A 278 -9.47 -4.31 -4.79
CA ALA A 278 -8.94 -4.54 -3.45
C ALA A 278 -8.38 -3.26 -2.82
N PRO A 279 -8.57 -3.07 -1.50
CA PRO A 279 -7.96 -2.00 -0.74
C PRO A 279 -6.50 -2.36 -0.39
N VAL A 280 -5.59 -2.33 -1.38
CA VAL A 280 -4.20 -2.74 -1.22
C VAL A 280 -3.23 -1.57 -1.33
N GLN A 281 -2.12 -1.67 -0.60
CA GLN A 281 -1.04 -0.67 -0.59
C GLN A 281 0.02 -0.95 -1.67
N ASP A 282 0.12 -2.22 -2.14
CA ASP A 282 1.03 -2.66 -3.19
C ASP A 282 0.30 -3.38 -4.34
N PRO A 283 -0.42 -2.62 -5.18
CA PRO A 283 -1.16 -3.21 -6.29
C PRO A 283 -0.26 -3.85 -7.36
N GLN A 284 0.98 -3.40 -7.46
CA GLN A 284 1.95 -3.96 -8.41
C GLN A 284 2.35 -5.38 -8.01
N THR A 285 2.68 -5.59 -6.73
CA THR A 285 2.99 -6.93 -6.21
C THR A 285 1.75 -7.82 -6.27
N ALA A 286 0.57 -7.33 -5.88
CA ALA A 286 -0.67 -8.09 -6.00
C ALA A 286 -0.91 -8.58 -7.44
N ARG A 287 -0.69 -7.73 -8.43
CA ARG A 287 -0.80 -8.08 -9.84
C ARG A 287 0.19 -9.17 -10.27
N SER A 288 1.45 -9.01 -9.85
CA SER A 288 2.52 -9.98 -10.16
C SER A 288 2.30 -11.34 -9.51
N GLU A 289 1.87 -11.35 -8.24
CA GLU A 289 1.60 -12.60 -7.52
C GLU A 289 0.41 -13.35 -8.10
N LEU A 290 -0.65 -12.64 -8.53
CA LEU A 290 -1.79 -13.25 -9.23
C LEU A 290 -1.37 -13.85 -10.58
N ALA A 291 -0.58 -13.13 -11.37
CA ALA A 291 -0.07 -13.63 -12.64
C ALA A 291 0.76 -14.90 -12.45
N HIS A 292 1.62 -14.91 -11.44
CA HIS A 292 2.44 -16.08 -11.10
C HIS A 292 1.59 -17.26 -10.59
N PHE A 293 0.62 -16.98 -9.70
CA PHE A 293 -0.21 -18.03 -9.10
C PHE A 293 -1.12 -18.74 -10.12
N PHE A 294 -1.68 -17.96 -11.05
CA PHE A 294 -2.57 -18.51 -12.09
C PHE A 294 -1.86 -18.88 -13.39
N GLU A 295 -0.54 -18.65 -13.47
CA GLU A 295 0.29 -18.92 -14.66
C GLU A 295 -0.24 -18.24 -15.93
N ILE A 296 -0.72 -17.01 -15.79
CA ILE A 296 -1.24 -16.22 -16.92
C ILE A 296 -0.42 -14.95 -17.13
N PRO A 297 -0.42 -14.39 -18.35
CA PRO A 297 0.29 -13.14 -18.63
C PRO A 297 -0.14 -12.01 -17.72
N ILE A 298 0.81 -11.21 -17.23
CA ILE A 298 0.54 -10.12 -16.29
C ILE A 298 -0.37 -9.04 -16.89
N GLU A 299 -0.37 -8.85 -18.19
CA GLU A 299 -1.26 -7.96 -18.93
C GLU A 299 -2.72 -8.38 -18.86
N ASN A 300 -3.01 -9.65 -18.58
CA ASN A 300 -4.35 -10.18 -18.37
C ASN A 300 -4.87 -9.97 -16.94
N ILE A 301 -4.05 -9.40 -16.05
CA ILE A 301 -4.44 -9.05 -14.68
C ILE A 301 -4.68 -7.55 -14.56
N THR A 302 -5.88 -7.18 -14.13
CA THR A 302 -6.23 -5.81 -13.75
C THR A 302 -6.46 -5.72 -12.25
N VAL A 303 -5.75 -4.84 -11.55
CA VAL A 303 -5.99 -4.54 -10.13
C VAL A 303 -6.53 -3.12 -10.00
N ASN A 304 -7.78 -3.01 -9.60
CA ASN A 304 -8.44 -1.75 -9.28
C ASN A 304 -8.27 -1.49 -7.78
N VAL A 305 -7.53 -0.44 -7.44
CA VAL A 305 -7.33 -0.05 -6.04
C VAL A 305 -8.53 0.75 -5.57
N THR A 306 -9.18 0.28 -4.51
CA THR A 306 -10.26 1.00 -3.83
C THR A 306 -9.71 1.82 -2.67
N PHE A 307 -10.54 2.67 -2.07
CA PHE A 307 -10.16 3.29 -0.80
C PHE A 307 -9.94 2.22 0.28
N LEU A 308 -9.02 2.51 1.19
CA LEU A 308 -8.72 1.67 2.34
C LEU A 308 -9.46 2.20 3.57
N GLY A 309 -10.32 1.39 4.15
CA GLY A 309 -10.97 1.67 5.44
C GLY A 309 -10.07 1.39 6.65
N GLY A 310 -8.85 1.94 6.58
CA GLY A 310 -7.74 1.67 7.49
C GLY A 310 -6.86 0.51 6.99
N GLY A 311 -5.57 0.68 7.08
CA GLY A 311 -4.59 -0.33 6.64
C GLY A 311 -3.57 -0.63 7.74
N PHE A 312 -2.98 0.42 8.32
CA PHE A 312 -1.96 0.34 9.38
C PHE A 312 -0.79 -0.58 9.00
N GLY A 313 -0.49 -0.71 7.69
CA GLY A 313 0.50 -1.64 7.14
C GLY A 313 -0.03 -3.05 6.84
N ARG A 314 -1.23 -3.44 7.26
CA ARG A 314 -1.77 -4.80 7.08
C ARG A 314 -2.21 -5.10 5.64
N LYS A 315 -2.47 -4.07 4.85
CA LYS A 315 -2.95 -4.19 3.47
C LYS A 315 -1.82 -3.97 2.43
N SER A 316 -0.55 -4.15 2.83
CA SER A 316 0.63 -4.20 1.95
C SER A 316 0.74 -5.53 1.25
#